data_00397e34c0985d47057a702677596981
#
_entry.id   00397e34c0985d47057a702677596981
#
_cell.length_a   1.000
_cell.length_b   1.000
_cell.length_c   1.000
_cell.angle_alpha   90.00
_cell.angle_beta   90.00
_cell.angle_gamma   90.00
#
_symmetry.space_group_name_H-M   'P 1'
#
loop_
_entity.id
_entity.type
_entity.pdbx_description
1 polymer ?
#
loop_
_entity_poly.entity_id
_entity_poly.type
_entity_poly.pdbx_seq_one_letter_code
_entity_poly.pdbx_strand_id
1 'polypeptide(L)'
;LGQQAQVRVEAVGYKGSAPLLTDLMGGQIPVAVDTLDTLVQQHQAGKLRILAVSGDVRSDLVPQVPTLKEAGTNLSAAGWNTFFAPKAMPAEQVQRYSAAIQKVMKSPEVLQQFKSNFLDPVHSSAAQTQQRLQAYKKQWAPVIRDSGYRP
;
A
#
# COMPACT_ATOMS: atom_id res chain seq x y z
N LEU A 1 -2.03 14.73 -1.34
CA LEU A 1 -1.01 15.46 -0.58
C LEU A 1 -0.97 16.93 -1.02
N GLY A 2 -0.63 17.25 -2.25
CA GLY A 2 -0.47 18.63 -2.72
C GLY A 2 -1.68 19.53 -2.45
N GLN A 3 -2.89 19.04 -2.72
CA GLN A 3 -4.13 19.80 -2.45
C GLN A 3 -4.30 20.13 -0.95
N GLN A 4 -4.04 19.18 -0.06
CA GLN A 4 -4.16 19.40 1.39
C GLN A 4 -3.05 20.27 1.96
N ALA A 5 -1.85 20.16 1.42
CA ALA A 5 -0.72 20.99 1.79
C ALA A 5 -0.71 22.37 1.10
N GLN A 6 -1.68 22.62 0.21
CA GLN A 6 -1.78 23.86 -0.61
C GLN A 6 -0.50 24.15 -1.41
N VAL A 7 0.19 23.11 -1.85
CA VAL A 7 1.39 23.22 -2.69
C VAL A 7 1.16 22.60 -4.06
N ARG A 8 1.74 23.21 -5.07
CA ARG A 8 1.72 22.64 -6.42
C ARG A 8 2.73 21.50 -6.49
N VAL A 9 2.24 20.31 -6.80
CA VAL A 9 3.06 19.10 -6.99
C VAL A 9 2.84 18.62 -8.41
N GLU A 10 3.91 18.38 -9.13
CA GLU A 10 3.87 17.72 -10.43
C GLU A 10 4.11 16.22 -10.22
N ALA A 11 3.19 15.40 -10.75
CA ALA A 11 3.26 13.94 -10.60
C ALA A 11 3.98 13.32 -11.81
N VAL A 12 5.08 12.62 -11.54
CA VAL A 12 5.83 11.85 -12.53
C VAL A 12 5.51 10.37 -12.32
N GLY A 13 4.90 9.73 -13.33
CA GLY A 13 4.54 8.32 -13.26
C GLY A 13 5.69 7.40 -13.67
N TYR A 14 5.95 6.36 -12.87
CA TYR A 14 6.97 5.34 -13.14
C TYR A 14 6.36 3.98 -13.43
N LYS A 15 7.00 3.19 -14.28
CA LYS A 15 6.62 1.78 -14.55
C LYS A 15 7.24 0.85 -13.49
N GLY A 16 6.84 1.05 -12.23
CA GLY A 16 7.31 0.26 -11.09
C GLY A 16 8.40 0.95 -10.26
N SER A 17 8.77 0.32 -9.14
CA SER A 17 9.62 0.90 -8.11
C SER A 17 11.10 1.03 -8.52
N ALA A 18 11.60 0.13 -9.37
CA ALA A 18 13.03 0.13 -9.73
C ALA A 18 13.49 1.43 -10.43
N PRO A 19 12.83 1.91 -11.51
CA PRO A 19 13.20 3.17 -12.13
C PRO A 19 12.96 4.38 -11.21
N LEU A 20 11.89 4.36 -10.39
CA LEU A 20 11.62 5.40 -9.40
C LEU A 20 12.75 5.52 -8.38
N LEU A 21 13.22 4.40 -7.82
CA LEU A 21 14.33 4.37 -6.86
C LEU A 21 15.64 4.86 -7.49
N THR A 22 15.90 4.51 -8.75
CA THR A 22 17.09 4.98 -9.47
C THR A 22 17.09 6.50 -9.54
N ASP A 23 15.99 7.10 -9.94
CA ASP A 23 15.89 8.55 -10.10
C ASP A 23 15.88 9.29 -8.74
N LEU A 24 15.21 8.72 -7.72
CA LEU A 24 15.22 9.26 -6.37
C LEU A 24 16.64 9.25 -5.77
N MET A 25 17.34 8.13 -5.84
CA MET A 25 18.72 8.02 -5.32
C MET A 25 19.73 8.78 -6.16
N GLY A 26 19.45 8.95 -7.44
CA GLY A 26 20.23 9.77 -8.37
C GLY A 26 19.95 11.28 -8.27
N GLY A 27 19.00 11.69 -7.40
CA GLY A 27 18.65 13.11 -7.22
C GLY A 27 17.86 13.72 -8.38
N GLN A 28 17.34 12.92 -9.30
CA GLN A 28 16.53 13.41 -10.44
C GLN A 28 15.14 13.86 -10.00
N ILE A 29 14.63 13.26 -8.92
CA ILE A 29 13.39 13.67 -8.24
C ILE A 29 13.66 13.89 -6.75
N PRO A 30 13.07 14.90 -6.12
CA PRO A 30 13.35 15.24 -4.72
C PRO A 30 12.56 14.37 -3.73
N VAL A 31 11.43 13.79 -4.15
CA VAL A 31 10.52 13.03 -3.30
C VAL A 31 9.76 11.98 -4.12
N ALA A 32 9.47 10.85 -3.51
CA ALA A 32 8.69 9.78 -4.12
C ALA A 32 7.63 9.23 -3.15
N VAL A 33 6.60 8.60 -3.71
CA VAL A 33 5.61 7.81 -2.98
C VAL A 33 5.63 6.40 -3.55
N ASP A 34 5.93 5.42 -2.71
CA ASP A 34 5.96 4.01 -3.09
C ASP A 34 5.58 3.15 -1.89
N THR A 35 5.53 1.83 -2.07
CA THR A 35 5.19 0.89 -1.01
C THR A 35 6.35 0.74 -0.02
N LEU A 36 6.04 0.50 1.25
CA LEU A 36 7.04 0.46 2.32
C LEU A 36 8.06 -0.67 2.13
N ASP A 37 7.62 -1.83 1.66
CA ASP A 37 8.46 -3.00 1.39
C ASP A 37 9.60 -2.70 0.41
N THR A 38 9.39 -1.79 -0.54
CA THR A 38 10.42 -1.40 -1.50
C THR A 38 11.39 -0.35 -0.95
N LEU A 39 10.95 0.47 -0.01
CA LEU A 39 11.72 1.62 0.50
C LEU A 39 12.52 1.30 1.78
N VAL A 40 12.06 0.36 2.60
CA VAL A 40 12.57 0.13 3.95
C VAL A 40 14.05 -0.25 3.95
N GLN A 41 14.48 -1.11 3.04
CA GLN A 41 15.90 -1.54 2.94
C GLN A 41 16.82 -0.37 2.61
N GLN A 42 16.43 0.50 1.71
CA GLN A 42 17.22 1.67 1.33
C GLN A 42 17.24 2.72 2.44
N HIS A 43 16.15 2.84 3.18
CA HIS A 43 16.07 3.68 4.37
C HIS A 43 17.01 3.19 5.48
N GLN A 44 16.98 1.89 5.80
CA GLN A 44 17.87 1.26 6.78
C GLN A 44 19.34 1.36 6.39
N ALA A 45 19.63 1.29 5.09
CA ALA A 45 20.98 1.48 4.54
C ALA A 45 21.41 2.96 4.47
N GLY A 46 20.57 3.91 4.89
CA GLY A 46 20.88 5.34 4.86
C GLY A 46 20.93 5.98 3.46
N LYS A 47 20.48 5.26 2.41
CA LYS A 47 20.53 5.73 1.03
C LYS A 47 19.35 6.65 0.67
N LEU A 48 18.26 6.55 1.40
CA LEU A 48 17.10 7.45 1.33
C LEU A 48 16.50 7.63 2.72
N ARG A 49 15.59 8.57 2.85
CA ARG A 49 14.88 8.83 4.11
C ARG A 49 13.38 8.71 3.89
N ILE A 50 12.72 7.80 4.63
CA ILE A 50 11.26 7.76 4.71
C ILE A 50 10.82 8.89 5.63
N LEU A 51 9.97 9.79 5.12
CA LEU A 51 9.51 10.97 5.84
C LEU A 51 8.23 10.72 6.62
N ALA A 52 7.31 9.92 6.06
CA ALA A 52 6.07 9.54 6.70
C ALA A 52 5.51 8.27 6.06
N VAL A 53 4.68 7.55 6.81
CA VAL A 53 3.85 6.45 6.29
C VAL A 53 2.40 6.90 6.14
N SER A 54 1.70 6.36 5.14
CA SER A 54 0.32 6.77 4.82
C SER A 54 -0.76 5.95 5.53
N GLY A 55 -0.39 4.99 6.37
CA GLY A 55 -1.32 4.22 7.20
C GLY A 55 -1.95 5.03 8.34
N ASP A 56 -2.96 4.45 9.01
CA ASP A 56 -3.59 5.07 10.19
C ASP A 56 -2.73 5.01 11.45
N VAL A 57 -1.80 4.06 11.49
CA VAL A 57 -0.81 3.85 12.56
C VAL A 57 0.58 3.74 11.98
N ARG A 58 1.61 3.98 12.79
CA ARG A 58 3.01 3.77 12.40
C ARG A 58 3.24 2.29 12.07
N SER A 59 4.16 2.05 11.15
CA SER A 59 4.59 0.68 10.83
C SER A 59 5.64 0.19 11.84
N ASP A 60 5.50 -1.05 12.28
CA ASP A 60 6.48 -1.71 13.15
C ASP A 60 7.87 -1.89 12.47
N LEU A 61 7.90 -1.79 11.14
CA LEU A 61 9.13 -1.86 10.35
C LEU A 61 9.97 -0.59 10.46
N VAL A 62 9.33 0.55 10.71
CA VAL A 62 9.94 1.87 10.83
C VAL A 62 9.23 2.68 11.93
N PRO A 63 9.26 2.24 13.20
CA PRO A 63 8.44 2.82 14.27
C PRO A 63 8.79 4.28 14.58
N GLN A 64 9.98 4.72 14.20
CA GLN A 64 10.41 6.11 14.33
C GLN A 64 9.82 7.04 13.25
N VAL A 65 9.27 6.49 12.16
CA VAL A 65 8.68 7.28 11.08
C VAL A 65 7.22 7.60 11.41
N PRO A 66 6.82 8.88 11.42
CA PRO A 66 5.46 9.27 11.74
C PRO A 66 4.48 8.88 10.61
N THR A 67 3.20 8.82 10.94
CA THR A 67 2.14 8.80 9.93
C THR A 67 1.97 10.19 9.31
N LEU A 68 1.35 10.28 8.13
CA LEU A 68 0.99 11.55 7.52
C LEU A 68 0.10 12.41 8.44
N LYS A 69 -0.79 11.76 9.22
CA LYS A 69 -1.64 12.45 10.21
C LYS A 69 -0.82 13.08 11.33
N GLU A 70 0.13 12.33 11.90
CA GLU A 70 1.05 12.85 12.92
C GLU A 70 1.95 13.97 12.38
N ALA A 71 2.30 13.92 11.09
CA ALA A 71 3.04 14.96 10.38
C ALA A 71 2.19 16.18 9.95
N GLY A 72 0.92 16.24 10.38
CA GLY A 72 0.04 17.39 10.13
C GLY A 72 -0.80 17.31 8.86
N THR A 73 -0.74 16.20 8.10
CA THR A 73 -1.55 16.02 6.90
C THR A 73 -2.68 15.02 7.16
N ASN A 74 -3.93 15.48 7.18
CA ASN A 74 -5.09 14.62 7.42
C ASN A 74 -5.39 13.71 6.21
N LEU A 75 -4.47 12.80 5.92
CA LEU A 75 -4.58 11.81 4.85
C LEU A 75 -4.24 10.43 5.38
N SER A 76 -5.09 9.46 5.07
CA SER A 76 -4.80 8.04 5.24
C SER A 76 -5.03 7.31 3.92
N ALA A 77 -4.04 6.54 3.51
CA ALA A 77 -4.06 5.74 2.29
C ALA A 77 -3.24 4.48 2.51
N ALA A 78 -3.89 3.33 2.56
CA ALA A 78 -3.22 2.04 2.68
C ALA A 78 -3.42 1.25 1.39
N GLY A 79 -2.34 0.85 0.75
CA GLY A 79 -2.37 -0.16 -0.30
C GLY A 79 -2.69 -1.53 0.30
N TRP A 80 -3.32 -2.41 -0.47
CA TRP A 80 -3.58 -3.78 -0.06
C TRP A 80 -3.65 -4.70 -1.27
N ASN A 81 -3.24 -5.95 -1.07
CA ASN A 81 -3.32 -7.02 -2.06
C ASN A 81 -4.39 -8.02 -1.64
N THR A 82 -5.09 -8.60 -2.60
CA THR A 82 -6.11 -9.61 -2.32
C THR A 82 -6.23 -10.61 -3.47
N PHE A 83 -6.80 -11.76 -3.16
CA PHE A 83 -7.12 -12.78 -4.15
C PHE A 83 -8.50 -12.53 -4.73
N PHE A 84 -8.62 -12.61 -6.05
CA PHE A 84 -9.88 -12.53 -6.78
C PHE A 84 -10.18 -13.85 -7.47
N ALA A 85 -11.45 -14.18 -7.55
CA ALA A 85 -11.95 -15.30 -8.36
C ALA A 85 -12.77 -14.76 -9.54
N PRO A 86 -12.83 -15.48 -10.67
CA PRO A 86 -13.74 -15.18 -11.75
C PRO A 86 -15.20 -15.10 -11.27
N LYS A 87 -15.98 -14.14 -11.79
CA LYS A 87 -17.39 -13.96 -11.38
C LYS A 87 -18.23 -15.22 -11.56
N ALA A 88 -17.92 -16.01 -12.59
CA ALA A 88 -18.64 -17.26 -12.91
C ALA A 88 -18.20 -18.46 -12.08
N MET A 89 -17.23 -18.31 -11.16
CA MET A 89 -16.79 -19.43 -10.30
C MET A 89 -17.92 -19.84 -9.36
N PRO A 90 -18.25 -21.14 -9.24
CA PRO A 90 -19.25 -21.63 -8.30
C PRO A 90 -18.95 -21.23 -6.86
N ALA A 91 -19.98 -20.86 -6.10
CA ALA A 91 -19.84 -20.38 -4.72
C ALA A 91 -19.12 -21.37 -3.81
N GLU A 92 -19.37 -22.68 -3.98
CA GLU A 92 -18.68 -23.74 -3.25
C GLU A 92 -17.17 -23.72 -3.48
N GLN A 93 -16.74 -23.54 -4.73
CA GLN A 93 -15.31 -23.43 -5.05
C GLN A 93 -14.70 -22.16 -4.44
N VAL A 94 -15.40 -21.04 -4.50
CA VAL A 94 -14.94 -19.79 -3.85
C VAL A 94 -14.76 -20.00 -2.34
N GLN A 95 -15.70 -20.65 -1.67
CA GLN A 95 -15.61 -20.98 -0.24
C GLN A 95 -14.42 -21.90 0.06
N ARG A 96 -14.22 -22.94 -0.76
CA ARG A 96 -13.11 -23.89 -0.61
C ARG A 96 -11.75 -23.19 -0.75
N TYR A 97 -11.56 -22.33 -1.75
CA TYR A 97 -10.35 -21.55 -1.92
C TYR A 97 -10.15 -20.55 -0.78
N SER A 98 -11.21 -19.85 -0.37
CA SER A 98 -11.13 -18.90 0.74
C SER A 98 -10.70 -19.57 2.04
N ALA A 99 -11.27 -20.74 2.35
CA ALA A 99 -10.90 -21.52 3.53
C ALA A 99 -9.43 -22.00 3.47
N ALA A 100 -8.98 -22.47 2.30
CA ALA A 100 -7.60 -22.90 2.10
C ALA A 100 -6.62 -21.74 2.28
N ILE A 101 -6.89 -20.58 1.67
CA ILE A 101 -6.08 -19.38 1.81
C ILE A 101 -6.01 -18.94 3.28
N GLN A 102 -7.16 -18.85 3.96
CA GLN A 102 -7.19 -18.46 5.39
C GLN A 102 -6.41 -19.42 6.28
N LYS A 103 -6.41 -20.72 5.98
CA LYS A 103 -5.61 -21.73 6.70
C LYS A 103 -4.12 -21.50 6.47
N VAL A 104 -3.71 -21.33 5.22
CA VAL A 104 -2.30 -21.11 4.84
C VAL A 104 -1.77 -19.80 5.42
N MET A 105 -2.56 -18.75 5.38
CA MET A 105 -2.20 -17.43 5.92
C MET A 105 -1.94 -17.43 7.44
N LYS A 106 -2.35 -18.48 8.16
CA LYS A 106 -2.09 -18.63 9.60
C LYS A 106 -0.90 -19.53 9.90
N SER A 107 -0.28 -20.14 8.89
CA SER A 107 0.87 -21.01 9.13
C SER A 107 2.11 -20.19 9.52
N PRO A 108 2.93 -20.67 10.46
CA PRO A 108 4.14 -19.96 10.90
C PRO A 108 5.09 -19.62 9.76
N GLU A 109 5.25 -20.54 8.80
CA GLU A 109 6.13 -20.37 7.64
C GLU A 109 5.67 -19.19 6.76
N VAL A 110 4.36 -19.09 6.50
CA VAL A 110 3.80 -18.01 5.69
C VAL A 110 3.88 -16.69 6.44
N LEU A 111 3.57 -16.65 7.72
CA LEU A 111 3.71 -15.45 8.54
C LEU A 111 5.16 -14.97 8.58
N GLN A 112 6.13 -15.88 8.67
CA GLN A 112 7.55 -15.54 8.60
C GLN A 112 7.92 -14.97 7.23
N GLN A 113 7.40 -15.53 6.14
CA GLN A 113 7.62 -15.00 4.78
C GLN A 113 7.03 -13.59 4.60
N PHE A 114 5.82 -13.34 5.11
CA PHE A 114 5.25 -11.99 5.11
C PHE A 114 6.17 -11.01 5.84
N LYS A 115 6.59 -11.36 7.05
CA LYS A 115 7.49 -10.53 7.86
C LYS A 115 8.82 -10.27 7.15
N SER A 116 9.43 -11.30 6.55
CA SER A 116 10.70 -11.18 5.81
C SER A 116 10.60 -10.30 4.57
N ASN A 117 9.39 -10.18 4.00
CA ASN A 117 9.11 -9.33 2.83
C ASN A 117 8.44 -8.01 3.22
N PHE A 118 8.48 -7.63 4.49
CA PHE A 118 7.91 -6.37 4.99
C PHE A 118 6.41 -6.18 4.68
N LEU A 119 5.65 -7.28 4.72
CA LEU A 119 4.21 -7.30 4.46
C LEU A 119 3.43 -7.64 5.73
N ASP A 120 2.32 -6.95 5.95
CA ASP A 120 1.41 -7.22 7.05
C ASP A 120 0.29 -8.16 6.60
N PRO A 121 0.20 -9.41 7.15
CA PRO A 121 -0.87 -10.32 6.80
C PRO A 121 -2.21 -9.85 7.35
N VAL A 122 -3.21 -9.72 6.48
CA VAL A 122 -4.58 -9.37 6.87
C VAL A 122 -5.51 -10.57 6.67
N HIS A 123 -6.13 -11.00 7.77
CA HIS A 123 -7.11 -12.07 7.75
C HIS A 123 -8.50 -11.48 7.54
N SER A 124 -9.07 -11.66 6.36
CA SER A 124 -10.42 -11.19 6.06
C SER A 124 -11.26 -12.27 5.36
N SER A 125 -12.55 -12.31 5.67
CA SER A 125 -13.52 -13.10 4.92
C SER A 125 -13.77 -12.46 3.55
N ALA A 126 -14.37 -13.22 2.62
CA ALA A 126 -14.78 -12.69 1.32
C ALA A 126 -15.73 -11.48 1.46
N ALA A 127 -16.66 -11.52 2.41
CA ALA A 127 -17.58 -10.41 2.70
C ALA A 127 -16.84 -9.16 3.18
N GLN A 128 -15.90 -9.31 4.12
CA GLN A 128 -15.06 -8.19 4.61
C GLN A 128 -14.18 -7.61 3.50
N THR A 129 -13.61 -8.46 2.66
CA THR A 129 -12.82 -8.02 1.49
C THR A 129 -13.69 -7.23 0.51
N GLN A 130 -14.91 -7.69 0.23
CA GLN A 130 -15.86 -6.99 -0.62
C GLN A 130 -16.27 -5.62 -0.05
N GLN A 131 -16.53 -5.54 1.25
CA GLN A 131 -16.82 -4.27 1.93
C GLN A 131 -15.63 -3.30 1.84
N ARG A 132 -14.41 -3.78 2.06
CA ARG A 132 -13.19 -2.98 1.92
C ARG A 132 -13.03 -2.46 0.48
N LEU A 133 -13.27 -3.29 -0.53
CA LEU A 133 -13.22 -2.88 -1.93
C LEU A 133 -14.22 -1.76 -2.25
N GLN A 134 -15.45 -1.86 -1.75
CA GLN A 134 -16.48 -0.83 -1.96
C GLN A 134 -16.12 0.48 -1.23
N ALA A 135 -15.64 0.40 -0.01
CA ALA A 135 -15.17 1.57 0.74
C ALA A 135 -14.00 2.26 0.03
N TYR A 136 -13.05 1.48 -0.47
CA TYR A 136 -11.89 1.97 -1.21
C TYR A 136 -12.30 2.66 -2.52
N LYS A 137 -13.21 2.06 -3.29
CA LYS A 137 -13.78 2.70 -4.49
C LYS A 137 -14.46 4.03 -4.16
N LYS A 138 -15.27 4.07 -3.11
CA LYS A 138 -15.96 5.29 -2.67
C LYS A 138 -14.98 6.40 -2.28
N GLN A 139 -13.90 6.04 -1.60
CA GLN A 139 -12.85 6.97 -1.16
C GLN A 139 -12.09 7.56 -2.36
N TRP A 140 -11.68 6.72 -3.31
CA TRP A 140 -10.73 7.11 -4.35
C TRP A 140 -11.37 7.58 -5.65
N ALA A 141 -12.59 7.15 -5.98
CA ALA A 141 -13.24 7.54 -7.24
C ALA A 141 -13.31 9.06 -7.46
N PRO A 142 -13.71 9.90 -6.48
CA PRO A 142 -13.69 11.35 -6.66
C PRO A 142 -12.26 11.90 -6.85
N VAL A 143 -11.29 11.39 -6.08
CA VAL A 143 -9.90 11.84 -6.15
C VAL A 143 -9.30 11.54 -7.53
N ILE A 144 -9.53 10.32 -8.05
CA ILE A 144 -9.05 9.92 -9.39
C ILE A 144 -9.70 10.81 -10.48
N ARG A 145 -11.01 11.01 -10.42
CA ARG A 145 -11.72 11.88 -11.38
C ARG A 145 -11.15 13.29 -11.36
N ASP A 146 -10.96 13.86 -10.17
CA ASP A 146 -10.56 15.26 -10.00
C ASP A 146 -9.06 15.48 -10.27
N SER A 147 -8.25 14.41 -10.22
CA SER A 147 -6.83 14.46 -10.56
C SER A 147 -6.55 14.54 -12.07
N GLY A 148 -7.55 14.26 -12.92
CA GLY A 148 -7.37 14.16 -14.36
C GLY A 148 -6.55 12.94 -14.82
N TYR A 149 -6.18 12.04 -13.91
CA TYR A 149 -5.45 10.81 -14.25
C TYR A 149 -6.26 9.92 -15.20
N ARG A 150 -5.63 9.53 -16.28
CA ARG A 150 -6.15 8.54 -17.25
C ARG A 150 -5.13 7.41 -17.31
N PRO A 151 -5.53 6.15 -16.98
CA PRO A 151 -4.65 4.98 -17.02
C PRO A 151 -4.22 4.62 -18.43
#